data_57fdb22bf8e3708ae657289396ea51f4
#
_entry.id   57fdb22bf8e3708ae657289396ea51f4
#
_cell.length_a   1.000
_cell.length_b   1.000
_cell.length_c   1.000
_cell.angle_alpha   90.00
_cell.angle_beta   90.00
_cell.angle_gamma   90.00
#
_symmetry.space_group_name_H-M   'P 1'
#
loop_
_entity.id
_entity.type
_entity.pdbx_description
1 polymer ?
#
loop_
_entity_poly.entity_id
_entity_poly.type
_entity_poly.pdbx_seq_one_letter_code
_entity_poly.pdbx_strand_id
1 'polypeptide(L)'
;MCTNINLDEKVIKYNSDNIFFVSDFHFNHTKLCEGYEVHFDRTRKYQTIEEMNADIVEQWNKTVGDNDIVFFLGDIFLGTPGSKLLENYTHYMSQLHFKRMYFLRGNHDFDMFKKLNKNPQYEDPRVARFAENYLTATYKGKNYFIQHYAIDKDSMFGIIDNLNHCINEGMNFDYIVHGHTHSDIKLSEIKDVDNYKIQNNVCWDAWYRPVNINELVLTKE
;
A
#
# COMPACT_ATOMS: atom_id res chain seq x y z
N MET A 1 -14.36 15.37 -3.94
CA MET A 1 -13.24 15.56 -4.90
C MET A 1 -12.20 14.49 -4.64
N CYS A 2 -11.77 13.78 -5.70
CA CYS A 2 -10.71 12.79 -5.59
C CYS A 2 -9.37 13.50 -5.33
N THR A 3 -8.60 13.06 -4.34
CA THR A 3 -7.24 13.56 -4.14
C THR A 3 -6.36 13.06 -5.28
N ASN A 4 -5.88 13.96 -6.15
CA ASN A 4 -4.97 13.63 -7.23
C ASN A 4 -3.55 14.12 -6.93
N ILE A 5 -2.57 13.23 -7.10
CA ILE A 5 -1.15 13.50 -6.86
C ILE A 5 -0.43 13.61 -8.21
N ASN A 6 0.03 14.81 -8.56
CA ASN A 6 0.89 15.01 -9.72
C ASN A 6 2.31 14.55 -9.40
N LEU A 7 2.67 13.34 -9.86
CA LEU A 7 3.96 12.73 -9.56
C LEU A 7 5.12 13.35 -10.33
N ASP A 8 4.89 13.92 -11.51
CA ASP A 8 5.94 14.63 -12.26
C ASP A 8 6.46 15.82 -11.44
N GLU A 9 5.56 16.59 -10.80
CA GLU A 9 5.94 17.66 -9.86
C GLU A 9 6.65 17.14 -8.62
N LYS A 10 6.21 15.99 -8.06
CA LYS A 10 6.80 15.42 -6.84
C LYS A 10 8.19 14.86 -7.09
N VAL A 11 8.41 14.18 -8.23
CA VAL A 11 9.73 13.70 -8.66
C VAL A 11 10.72 14.87 -8.74
N ILE A 12 10.34 15.98 -9.37
CA ILE A 12 11.18 17.18 -9.45
C ILE A 12 11.41 17.77 -8.04
N LYS A 13 10.32 17.96 -7.27
CA LYS A 13 10.40 18.58 -5.93
C LYS A 13 11.31 17.84 -4.96
N TYR A 14 11.27 16.50 -4.99
CA TYR A 14 12.02 15.66 -4.06
C TYR A 14 13.34 15.16 -4.62
N ASN A 15 13.65 15.48 -5.88
CA ASN A 15 14.77 14.91 -6.63
C ASN A 15 14.78 13.38 -6.51
N SER A 16 13.60 12.79 -6.80
CA SER A 16 13.39 11.36 -6.65
C SER A 16 13.84 10.61 -7.88
N ASP A 17 14.44 9.43 -7.66
CA ASP A 17 14.90 8.56 -8.74
C ASP A 17 13.81 7.58 -9.18
N ASN A 18 13.02 7.07 -8.23
CA ASN A 18 12.01 6.03 -8.48
C ASN A 18 10.72 6.26 -7.70
N ILE A 19 9.67 5.56 -8.14
CA ILE A 19 8.37 5.48 -7.49
C ILE A 19 8.04 4.02 -7.25
N PHE A 20 7.67 3.66 -6.02
CA PHE A 20 7.33 2.30 -5.62
C PHE A 20 5.92 2.22 -5.02
N PHE A 21 5.35 1.01 -5.08
CA PHE A 21 4.06 0.66 -4.47
C PHE A 21 4.24 -0.59 -3.60
N VAL A 22 3.57 -0.62 -2.46
CA VAL A 22 3.54 -1.79 -1.56
C VAL A 22 2.38 -1.68 -0.58
N SER A 23 1.95 -2.80 0.00
CA SER A 23 0.93 -2.87 1.06
C SER A 23 1.10 -4.10 1.95
N ASP A 24 0.30 -4.17 3.00
CA ASP A 24 0.06 -5.36 3.80
C ASP A 24 1.32 -5.93 4.47
N PHE A 25 2.10 -5.08 5.13
CA PHE A 25 3.25 -5.54 5.91
C PHE A 25 2.82 -6.40 7.09
N HIS A 26 1.77 -5.95 7.80
CA HIS A 26 1.28 -6.62 9.00
C HIS A 26 2.39 -6.92 10.02
N PHE A 27 3.28 -5.95 10.25
CA PHE A 27 4.30 -6.09 11.29
C PHE A 27 3.69 -6.59 12.59
N ASN A 28 4.37 -7.52 13.24
CA ASN A 28 3.99 -8.16 14.50
C ASN A 28 2.79 -9.12 14.42
N HIS A 29 2.33 -9.50 13.23
CA HIS A 29 1.20 -10.41 13.08
C HIS A 29 1.66 -11.89 13.03
N THR A 30 1.77 -12.50 14.17
CA THR A 30 2.26 -13.88 14.35
C THR A 30 1.50 -14.92 13.53
N LYS A 31 0.19 -14.73 13.29
CA LYS A 31 -0.63 -15.67 12.51
C LYS A 31 -0.26 -15.76 11.02
N LEU A 32 0.62 -14.88 10.54
CA LEU A 32 1.19 -14.97 9.20
C LEU A 32 2.45 -15.82 9.13
N CYS A 33 2.95 -16.34 10.25
CA CYS A 33 4.16 -17.15 10.32
C CYS A 33 3.83 -18.62 10.56
N GLU A 34 4.56 -19.53 9.91
CA GLU A 34 4.37 -21.00 10.03
C GLU A 34 4.74 -21.55 11.40
N GLY A 35 5.67 -20.92 12.12
CA GLY A 35 6.18 -21.40 13.40
C GLY A 35 5.26 -21.25 14.61
N TYR A 36 4.04 -20.74 14.44
CA TYR A 36 3.07 -20.55 15.53
C TYR A 36 1.95 -21.59 15.46
N GLU A 37 1.40 -21.99 16.62
CA GLU A 37 0.32 -22.99 16.72
C GLU A 37 -0.97 -22.58 16.00
N VAL A 38 -1.23 -21.27 15.90
CA VAL A 38 -2.40 -20.71 15.22
C VAL A 38 -1.91 -19.79 14.09
N HIS A 39 -2.10 -20.23 12.87
CA HIS A 39 -1.75 -19.48 11.67
C HIS A 39 -2.89 -19.52 10.65
N PHE A 40 -2.82 -18.65 9.63
CA PHE A 40 -3.78 -18.65 8.52
C PHE A 40 -3.37 -19.65 7.43
N ASP A 41 -4.31 -20.10 6.62
CA ASP A 41 -4.05 -21.01 5.49
C ASP A 41 -3.06 -20.42 4.46
N ARG A 42 -2.98 -19.10 4.39
CA ARG A 42 -2.04 -18.35 3.52
C ARG A 42 -0.98 -17.68 4.38
N THR A 43 -0.18 -18.45 5.06
CA THR A 43 0.95 -17.95 5.84
C THR A 43 2.14 -17.64 4.95
N ARG A 44 2.97 -16.72 5.45
CA ARG A 44 4.28 -16.41 4.86
C ARG A 44 5.31 -17.44 5.34
N LYS A 45 6.32 -17.69 4.52
CA LYS A 45 7.38 -18.70 4.79
C LYS A 45 8.35 -18.30 5.90
N TYR A 46 7.88 -17.65 6.95
CA TYR A 46 8.69 -17.27 8.11
C TYR A 46 8.35 -18.17 9.29
N GLN A 47 9.36 -18.60 10.05
CA GLN A 47 9.14 -19.39 11.25
C GLN A 47 8.82 -18.51 12.46
N THR A 48 9.38 -17.29 12.52
CA THR A 48 9.14 -16.37 13.63
C THR A 48 8.71 -14.99 13.14
N ILE A 49 8.09 -14.22 14.02
CA ILE A 49 7.67 -12.86 13.74
C ILE A 49 8.88 -11.92 13.59
N GLU A 50 9.94 -12.17 14.33
CA GLU A 50 11.18 -11.42 14.27
C GLU A 50 11.86 -11.60 12.89
N GLU A 51 11.87 -12.83 12.38
CA GLU A 51 12.35 -13.15 11.04
C GLU A 51 11.53 -12.39 9.97
N MET A 52 10.19 -12.47 10.04
CA MET A 52 9.32 -11.76 9.11
C MET A 52 9.54 -10.25 9.13
N ASN A 53 9.55 -9.65 10.32
CA ASN A 53 9.72 -8.22 10.47
C ASN A 53 11.09 -7.74 9.98
N ALA A 54 12.14 -8.49 10.26
CA ALA A 54 13.50 -8.17 9.82
C ALA A 54 13.64 -8.28 8.29
N ASP A 55 13.09 -9.33 7.69
CA ASP A 55 13.13 -9.50 6.22
C ASP A 55 12.35 -8.40 5.50
N ILE A 56 11.18 -7.98 6.00
CA ILE A 56 10.43 -6.86 5.44
C ILE A 56 11.29 -5.59 5.38
N VAL A 57 11.97 -5.25 6.47
CA VAL A 57 12.86 -4.07 6.52
C VAL A 57 14.05 -4.25 5.58
N GLU A 58 14.65 -5.45 5.55
CA GLU A 58 15.81 -5.75 4.70
C GLU A 58 15.46 -5.66 3.21
N GLN A 59 14.38 -6.31 2.77
CA GLN A 59 13.95 -6.30 1.36
C GLN A 59 13.48 -4.92 0.92
N TRP A 60 12.81 -4.18 1.81
CA TRP A 60 12.50 -2.78 1.56
C TRP A 60 13.77 -1.98 1.28
N ASN A 61 14.75 -2.01 2.18
CA ASN A 61 15.96 -1.19 2.08
C ASN A 61 16.92 -1.64 0.95
N LYS A 62 16.80 -2.88 0.47
CA LYS A 62 17.47 -3.34 -0.76
C LYS A 62 16.82 -2.77 -2.03
N THR A 63 15.54 -2.38 -1.96
CA THR A 63 14.73 -1.99 -3.12
C THR A 63 14.53 -0.48 -3.19
N VAL A 64 14.26 0.16 -2.06
CA VAL A 64 13.92 1.58 -1.94
C VAL A 64 15.10 2.33 -1.32
N GLY A 65 15.52 3.40 -1.97
CA GLY A 65 16.57 4.31 -1.49
C GLY A 65 16.03 5.58 -0.83
N ASP A 66 16.94 6.36 -0.25
CA ASP A 66 16.62 7.60 0.49
C ASP A 66 16.01 8.72 -0.39
N ASN A 67 16.12 8.62 -1.70
CA ASN A 67 15.57 9.59 -2.65
C ASN A 67 14.24 9.14 -3.30
N ASP A 68 13.74 7.95 -2.96
CA ASP A 68 12.59 7.37 -3.64
C ASP A 68 11.25 7.80 -3.03
N ILE A 69 10.20 7.80 -3.88
CA ILE A 69 8.81 8.03 -3.48
C ILE A 69 8.13 6.67 -3.34
N VAL A 70 7.34 6.50 -2.28
CA VAL A 70 6.59 5.25 -2.04
C VAL A 70 5.12 5.54 -1.82
N PHE A 71 4.26 4.76 -2.47
CA PHE A 71 2.85 4.59 -2.12
C PHE A 71 2.71 3.35 -1.26
N PHE A 72 2.35 3.57 0.01
CA PHE A 72 2.01 2.49 0.94
C PHE A 72 0.49 2.38 1.01
N LEU A 73 -0.06 1.27 0.52
CA LEU A 73 -1.50 1.11 0.33
C LEU A 73 -2.21 0.50 1.56
N GLY A 74 -1.63 0.63 2.73
CA GLY A 74 -2.28 0.28 3.99
C GLY A 74 -1.86 -1.05 4.59
N ASP A 75 -2.38 -1.27 5.81
CA ASP A 75 -2.16 -2.45 6.64
C ASP A 75 -0.69 -2.65 7.04
N ILE A 76 -0.14 -1.63 7.71
CA ILE A 76 1.24 -1.68 8.20
C ILE A 76 1.38 -2.58 9.45
N PHE A 77 0.38 -2.59 10.35
CA PHE A 77 0.39 -3.38 11.59
C PHE A 77 -0.87 -4.20 11.76
N LEU A 78 -0.69 -5.44 12.28
CA LEU A 78 -1.78 -6.24 12.83
C LEU A 78 -1.25 -7.07 14.01
N GLY A 79 -2.10 -7.25 15.04
CA GLY A 79 -1.67 -7.97 16.26
C GLY A 79 -0.87 -7.12 17.25
N THR A 80 -0.52 -5.89 16.92
CA THR A 80 0.17 -4.97 17.84
C THR A 80 -0.81 -4.41 18.88
N PRO A 81 -0.53 -4.57 20.19
CA PRO A 81 -1.34 -3.93 21.23
C PRO A 81 -1.44 -2.43 21.05
N GLY A 82 -2.63 -1.86 21.25
CA GLY A 82 -2.85 -0.43 21.03
C GLY A 82 -1.90 0.50 21.81
N SER A 83 -1.44 0.08 23.02
CA SER A 83 -0.45 0.82 23.81
C SER A 83 0.94 0.89 23.15
N LYS A 84 1.26 -0.03 22.25
CA LYS A 84 2.55 -0.15 21.55
C LYS A 84 2.55 0.41 20.13
N LEU A 85 1.37 0.78 19.58
CA LEU A 85 1.25 1.17 18.17
C LEU A 85 2.14 2.34 17.78
N LEU A 86 2.20 3.41 18.58
CA LEU A 86 3.01 4.59 18.25
C LEU A 86 4.51 4.31 18.38
N GLU A 87 4.91 3.55 19.40
CA GLU A 87 6.29 3.12 19.59
C GLU A 87 6.75 2.26 18.40
N ASN A 88 5.94 1.26 18.01
CA ASN A 88 6.26 0.41 16.86
C ASN A 88 6.25 1.18 15.55
N TYR A 89 5.30 2.12 15.35
CA TYR A 89 5.30 2.98 14.18
C TYR A 89 6.62 3.74 14.06
N THR A 90 7.05 4.43 15.11
CA THR A 90 8.32 5.17 15.11
C THR A 90 9.51 4.23 14.89
N HIS A 91 9.50 3.06 15.55
CA HIS A 91 10.57 2.06 15.43
C HIS A 91 10.76 1.58 13.98
N TYR A 92 9.69 1.15 13.30
CA TYR A 92 9.82 0.66 11.92
C TYR A 92 10.02 1.78 10.92
N MET A 93 9.30 2.92 11.05
CA MET A 93 9.48 4.05 10.13
C MET A 93 10.89 4.62 10.14
N SER A 94 11.60 4.57 11.29
CA SER A 94 12.99 5.02 11.38
C SER A 94 14.00 4.11 10.68
N GLN A 95 13.62 2.87 10.37
CA GLN A 95 14.49 1.89 9.70
C GLN A 95 14.29 1.87 8.18
N LEU A 96 13.17 2.43 7.68
CA LEU A 96 12.83 2.37 6.25
C LEU A 96 13.44 3.55 5.49
N HIS A 97 14.10 3.26 4.38
CA HIS A 97 14.62 4.25 3.44
C HIS A 97 13.50 4.77 2.54
N PHE A 98 13.31 6.04 2.43
CA PHE A 98 12.45 6.73 1.45
C PHE A 98 12.58 8.24 1.59
N LYS A 99 12.30 8.98 0.54
CA LYS A 99 12.21 10.44 0.53
C LYS A 99 10.83 10.94 0.93
N ARG A 100 9.81 10.31 0.35
CA ARG A 100 8.40 10.67 0.59
C ARG A 100 7.54 9.42 0.54
N MET A 101 6.67 9.25 1.52
CA MET A 101 5.66 8.21 1.52
C MET A 101 4.26 8.83 1.45
N TYR A 102 3.43 8.29 0.57
CA TYR A 102 1.98 8.51 0.52
C TYR A 102 1.31 7.30 1.12
N PHE A 103 0.84 7.43 2.36
CA PHE A 103 0.28 6.32 3.12
C PHE A 103 -1.24 6.37 3.06
N LEU A 104 -1.83 5.52 2.25
CA LEU A 104 -3.26 5.26 2.17
C LEU A 104 -3.67 4.29 3.27
N ARG A 105 -4.77 4.59 3.97
CA ARG A 105 -5.24 3.75 5.08
C ARG A 105 -5.81 2.42 4.58
N GLY A 106 -5.34 1.30 5.15
CA GLY A 106 -5.97 -0.01 5.06
C GLY A 106 -7.04 -0.22 6.16
N ASN A 107 -7.62 -1.41 6.20
CA ASN A 107 -8.66 -1.72 7.17
C ASN A 107 -8.12 -1.89 8.61
N HIS A 108 -6.84 -2.20 8.78
CA HIS A 108 -6.20 -2.35 10.08
C HIS A 108 -5.51 -1.08 10.61
N ASP A 109 -5.44 0.00 9.83
CA ASP A 109 -4.71 1.22 10.20
C ASP A 109 -5.55 2.26 10.97
N PHE A 110 -6.85 2.04 11.15
CA PHE A 110 -7.76 3.05 11.74
C PHE A 110 -7.29 3.53 13.11
N ASP A 111 -6.96 2.62 14.01
CA ASP A 111 -6.53 2.96 15.36
C ASP A 111 -5.18 3.66 15.39
N MET A 112 -4.26 3.27 14.51
CA MET A 112 -2.96 3.94 14.37
C MET A 112 -3.13 5.38 13.86
N PHE A 113 -3.92 5.61 12.81
CA PHE A 113 -4.20 6.95 12.28
C PHE A 113 -4.85 7.83 13.35
N LYS A 114 -5.84 7.32 14.08
CA LYS A 114 -6.48 8.02 15.19
C LYS A 114 -5.51 8.39 16.31
N LYS A 115 -4.56 7.52 16.63
CA LYS A 115 -3.53 7.77 17.64
C LYS A 115 -2.51 8.80 17.16
N LEU A 116 -2.02 8.73 15.92
CA LEU A 116 -1.10 9.71 15.33
C LEU A 116 -1.75 11.11 15.30
N ASN A 117 -3.03 11.23 14.92
CA ASN A 117 -3.75 12.50 14.94
C ASN A 117 -3.80 13.15 16.35
N LYS A 118 -3.81 12.35 17.41
CA LYS A 118 -3.80 12.83 18.80
C LYS A 118 -2.39 13.07 19.35
N ASN A 119 -1.37 12.57 18.70
CA ASN A 119 0.01 12.56 19.16
C ASN A 119 0.96 12.95 18.01
N PRO A 120 0.90 14.19 17.50
CA PRO A 120 1.64 14.60 16.31
C PRO A 120 3.17 14.51 16.45
N GLN A 121 3.69 14.44 17.68
CA GLN A 121 5.11 14.24 17.95
C GLN A 121 5.66 12.88 17.46
N TYR A 122 4.77 11.92 17.17
CA TYR A 122 5.14 10.60 16.58
C TYR A 122 5.00 10.57 15.05
N GLU A 123 4.54 11.65 14.43
CA GLU A 123 4.43 11.71 12.98
C GLU A 123 5.79 11.81 12.31
N ASP A 124 6.02 11.01 11.29
CA ASP A 124 7.17 11.17 10.42
C ASP A 124 6.86 12.25 9.36
N PRO A 125 7.62 13.35 9.29
CA PRO A 125 7.37 14.44 8.35
C PRO A 125 7.53 14.02 6.87
N ARG A 126 8.19 12.89 6.61
CA ARG A 126 8.31 12.30 5.26
C ARG A 126 7.01 11.62 4.83
N VAL A 127 6.04 11.36 5.72
CA VAL A 127 4.80 10.63 5.45
C VAL A 127 3.63 11.60 5.29
N ALA A 128 2.91 11.50 4.16
CA ALA A 128 1.57 12.07 3.99
C ALA A 128 0.54 10.96 4.16
N ARG A 129 -0.31 11.06 5.18
CA ARG A 129 -1.35 10.06 5.47
C ARG A 129 -2.68 10.45 4.84
N PHE A 130 -3.37 9.47 4.27
CA PHE A 130 -4.67 9.63 3.64
C PHE A 130 -5.68 8.68 4.29
N ALA A 131 -6.71 9.24 4.88
CA ALA A 131 -7.79 8.49 5.50
C ALA A 131 -8.89 8.08 4.50
N GLU A 132 -8.82 8.59 3.29
CA GLU A 132 -9.66 8.25 2.16
C GLU A 132 -9.45 6.79 1.76
N ASN A 133 -10.46 6.21 1.10
CA ASN A 133 -10.39 4.81 0.67
C ASN A 133 -9.58 4.62 -0.61
N TYR A 134 -9.27 5.71 -1.33
CA TYR A 134 -8.51 5.68 -2.58
C TYR A 134 -7.80 7.02 -2.84
N LEU A 135 -6.81 6.97 -3.71
CA LEU A 135 -6.10 8.11 -4.28
C LEU A 135 -6.09 7.99 -5.81
N THR A 136 -5.89 9.11 -6.48
CA THR A 136 -5.50 9.13 -7.89
C THR A 136 -4.13 9.78 -8.03
N ALA A 137 -3.39 9.39 -9.06
CA ALA A 137 -2.10 9.99 -9.38
C ALA A 137 -1.91 10.14 -10.89
N THR A 138 -1.09 11.11 -11.28
CA THR A 138 -0.65 11.28 -12.68
C THR A 138 0.88 11.22 -12.76
N TYR A 139 1.41 10.47 -13.74
CA TYR A 139 2.84 10.37 -14.00
C TYR A 139 3.11 10.12 -15.49
N LYS A 140 3.93 10.97 -16.10
CA LYS A 140 4.30 10.89 -17.54
C LYS A 140 3.08 10.71 -18.45
N GLY A 141 2.02 11.49 -18.19
CA GLY A 141 0.77 11.47 -18.94
C GLY A 141 -0.10 10.22 -18.72
N LYS A 142 0.20 9.39 -17.75
CA LYS A 142 -0.58 8.21 -17.33
C LYS A 142 -1.33 8.48 -16.03
N ASN A 143 -2.53 7.92 -15.92
CA ASN A 143 -3.39 8.07 -14.76
C ASN A 143 -3.47 6.77 -13.97
N TYR A 144 -3.36 6.87 -12.65
CA TYR A 144 -3.36 5.77 -11.70
C TYR A 144 -4.55 5.88 -10.76
N PHE A 145 -5.30 4.79 -10.61
CA PHE A 145 -6.26 4.60 -9.53
C PHE A 145 -5.64 3.70 -8.47
N ILE A 146 -5.57 4.17 -7.23
CA ILE A 146 -4.80 3.55 -6.16
C ILE A 146 -5.70 3.37 -4.96
N GLN A 147 -5.89 2.14 -4.49
CA GLN A 147 -6.68 1.86 -3.30
C GLN A 147 -6.14 0.65 -2.54
N HIS A 148 -6.59 0.46 -1.28
CA HIS A 148 -6.17 -0.70 -0.49
C HIS A 148 -6.78 -1.99 -1.02
N TYR A 149 -8.07 -2.01 -1.33
CA TYR A 149 -8.82 -3.22 -1.73
C TYR A 149 -8.73 -3.50 -3.23
N ALA A 150 -8.79 -4.78 -3.61
CA ALA A 150 -9.02 -5.17 -5.00
C ALA A 150 -10.42 -4.75 -5.48
N ILE A 151 -10.54 -4.44 -6.77
CA ILE A 151 -11.84 -4.20 -7.39
C ILE A 151 -12.55 -5.54 -7.58
N ASP A 152 -13.58 -5.76 -6.79
CA ASP A 152 -14.44 -6.93 -6.83
C ASP A 152 -15.88 -6.48 -6.56
N LYS A 153 -16.81 -6.86 -7.44
CA LYS A 153 -18.24 -6.51 -7.29
C LYS A 153 -18.89 -7.15 -6.08
N ASP A 154 -18.40 -8.32 -5.69
CA ASP A 154 -18.92 -9.09 -4.56
C ASP A 154 -18.35 -8.61 -3.22
N SER A 155 -17.46 -7.62 -3.25
CA SER A 155 -16.86 -7.02 -2.06
C SER A 155 -17.89 -6.21 -1.26
N MET A 156 -18.01 -6.51 0.03
CA MET A 156 -18.86 -5.81 0.98
C MET A 156 -18.48 -4.32 1.20
N PHE A 157 -17.39 -3.85 0.62
CA PHE A 157 -16.79 -2.57 0.97
C PHE A 157 -17.06 -1.42 -0.02
N GLY A 158 -18.00 -1.58 -0.96
CA GLY A 158 -18.34 -0.52 -1.93
C GLY A 158 -17.18 -0.06 -2.81
N ILE A 159 -16.22 -0.93 -3.06
CA ILE A 159 -14.91 -0.61 -3.62
C ILE A 159 -15.00 -0.22 -5.09
N ILE A 160 -15.92 -0.84 -5.81
CA ILE A 160 -16.24 -0.50 -7.20
C ILE A 160 -16.85 0.91 -7.31
N ASP A 161 -17.56 1.37 -6.28
CA ASP A 161 -18.19 2.68 -6.25
C ASP A 161 -17.16 3.81 -6.27
N ASN A 162 -16.00 3.61 -5.67
CA ASN A 162 -14.91 4.59 -5.70
C ASN A 162 -14.40 4.80 -7.12
N LEU A 163 -14.17 3.72 -7.86
CA LEU A 163 -13.74 3.79 -9.26
C LEU A 163 -14.84 4.40 -10.14
N ASN A 164 -16.08 3.94 -9.99
CA ASN A 164 -17.24 4.46 -10.72
C ASN A 164 -17.48 5.96 -10.45
N HIS A 165 -17.27 6.41 -9.22
CA HIS A 165 -17.35 7.82 -8.88
C HIS A 165 -16.33 8.64 -9.69
N CYS A 166 -15.08 8.22 -9.73
CA CYS A 166 -14.05 8.90 -10.51
C CYS A 166 -14.34 8.88 -12.03
N ILE A 167 -14.84 7.76 -12.56
CA ILE A 167 -15.22 7.62 -13.97
C ILE A 167 -16.38 8.60 -14.30
N ASN A 168 -17.38 8.69 -13.43
CA ASN A 168 -18.52 9.60 -13.60
C ASN A 168 -18.11 11.09 -13.55
N GLU A 169 -17.01 11.40 -12.87
CA GLU A 169 -16.38 12.74 -12.89
C GLU A 169 -15.48 12.96 -14.12
N GLY A 170 -15.48 12.04 -15.09
CA GLY A 170 -14.74 12.16 -16.36
C GLY A 170 -13.29 11.68 -16.27
N MET A 171 -12.87 11.05 -15.18
CA MET A 171 -11.54 10.48 -15.05
C MET A 171 -11.41 9.16 -15.81
N ASN A 172 -10.22 8.89 -16.32
CA ASN A 172 -9.89 7.67 -17.03
C ASN A 172 -8.52 7.18 -16.56
N PHE A 173 -8.37 5.88 -16.29
CA PHE A 173 -7.17 5.32 -15.69
C PHE A 173 -6.43 4.40 -16.66
N ASP A 174 -5.11 4.47 -16.62
CA ASP A 174 -4.20 3.56 -17.32
C ASP A 174 -3.77 2.40 -16.41
N TYR A 175 -3.71 2.64 -15.11
CA TYR A 175 -3.31 1.65 -14.11
C TYR A 175 -4.29 1.63 -12.93
N ILE A 176 -4.61 0.42 -12.45
CA ILE A 176 -5.34 0.19 -11.20
C ILE A 176 -4.42 -0.61 -10.30
N VAL A 177 -4.20 -0.11 -9.07
CA VAL A 177 -3.24 -0.66 -8.11
C VAL A 177 -3.91 -0.90 -6.78
N HIS A 178 -3.74 -2.10 -6.21
CA HIS A 178 -4.36 -2.50 -4.95
C HIS A 178 -3.45 -3.39 -4.09
N GLY A 179 -3.86 -3.60 -2.83
CA GLY A 179 -3.32 -4.55 -1.86
C GLY A 179 -4.37 -5.54 -1.35
N HIS A 180 -4.39 -5.77 -0.03
CA HIS A 180 -5.42 -6.46 0.76
C HIS A 180 -5.57 -7.97 0.54
N THR A 181 -5.32 -8.49 -0.64
CA THR A 181 -5.72 -9.86 -1.01
C THR A 181 -4.87 -10.96 -0.39
N HIS A 182 -3.69 -10.64 0.15
CA HIS A 182 -2.70 -11.61 0.65
C HIS A 182 -2.48 -12.77 -0.34
N SER A 183 -2.57 -12.49 -1.63
CA SER A 183 -2.39 -13.45 -2.72
C SER A 183 -1.00 -13.32 -3.31
N ASP A 184 -0.43 -14.44 -3.75
CA ASP A 184 0.79 -14.49 -4.57
C ASP A 184 0.56 -14.10 -6.04
N ILE A 185 -0.73 -13.87 -6.41
CA ILE A 185 -1.12 -13.46 -7.77
C ILE A 185 -0.86 -11.97 -7.93
N LYS A 186 0.03 -11.62 -8.86
CA LYS A 186 0.45 -10.23 -9.13
C LYS A 186 -0.57 -9.43 -9.95
N LEU A 187 -1.32 -10.11 -10.81
CA LEU A 187 -2.32 -9.52 -11.71
C LEU A 187 -3.62 -10.29 -11.59
N SER A 188 -4.74 -9.59 -11.45
CA SER A 188 -6.06 -10.21 -11.46
C SER A 188 -7.01 -9.50 -12.41
N GLU A 189 -8.01 -10.23 -12.89
CA GLU A 189 -9.05 -9.66 -13.75
C GLU A 189 -10.00 -8.78 -12.95
N ILE A 190 -10.42 -7.67 -13.57
CA ILE A 190 -11.55 -6.86 -13.11
C ILE A 190 -12.78 -7.31 -13.88
N LYS A 191 -13.80 -7.77 -13.16
CA LYS A 191 -15.08 -8.16 -13.74
C LYS A 191 -16.08 -7.04 -13.57
N ASP A 192 -16.97 -6.90 -14.55
CA ASP A 192 -18.15 -6.01 -14.50
C ASP A 192 -17.84 -4.51 -14.40
N VAL A 193 -16.66 -4.08 -14.85
CA VAL A 193 -16.32 -2.68 -15.08
C VAL A 193 -15.90 -2.51 -16.53
N ASP A 194 -16.70 -1.82 -17.31
CA ASP A 194 -16.39 -1.56 -18.71
C ASP A 194 -15.06 -0.83 -18.87
N ASN A 195 -14.29 -1.23 -19.88
CA ASN A 195 -12.99 -0.66 -20.24
C ASN A 195 -11.81 -0.92 -19.26
N TYR A 196 -12.00 -1.66 -18.18
CA TYR A 196 -10.91 -2.04 -17.26
C TYR A 196 -10.89 -3.55 -17.11
N LYS A 197 -9.74 -4.19 -17.37
CA LYS A 197 -9.63 -5.64 -17.39
C LYS A 197 -8.68 -6.20 -16.35
N ILE A 198 -7.63 -5.45 -16.00
CA ILE A 198 -6.53 -5.92 -15.15
C ILE A 198 -6.28 -4.93 -14.03
N GLN A 199 -6.03 -5.43 -12.84
CA GLN A 199 -5.54 -4.69 -11.69
C GLN A 199 -4.24 -5.29 -11.17
N ASN A 200 -3.38 -4.41 -10.65
CA ASN A 200 -2.06 -4.74 -10.14
C ASN A 200 -2.10 -4.93 -8.62
N ASN A 201 -1.79 -6.13 -8.17
CA ASN A 201 -1.64 -6.43 -6.75
C ASN A 201 -0.22 -6.09 -6.29
N VAL A 202 -0.09 -5.18 -5.32
CA VAL A 202 1.19 -4.77 -4.72
C VAL A 202 1.32 -5.21 -3.26
N CYS A 203 0.50 -6.18 -2.85
CA CYS A 203 0.59 -6.82 -1.55
C CYS A 203 1.98 -7.44 -1.34
N TRP A 204 2.49 -7.36 -0.11
CA TRP A 204 3.78 -7.97 0.23
C TRP A 204 3.86 -9.44 -0.19
N ASP A 205 2.78 -10.18 0.00
CA ASP A 205 2.70 -11.62 -0.28
C ASP A 205 2.91 -11.97 -1.77
N ALA A 206 2.64 -11.03 -2.68
CA ALA A 206 2.84 -11.24 -4.12
C ALA A 206 4.29 -11.02 -4.58
N TRP A 207 5.06 -10.19 -3.88
CA TRP A 207 6.34 -9.71 -4.38
C TRP A 207 7.51 -9.86 -3.41
N TYR A 208 7.26 -9.90 -2.11
CA TYR A 208 8.26 -9.88 -1.04
C TYR A 208 9.24 -8.69 -1.15
N ARG A 209 8.81 -7.62 -1.80
CA ARG A 209 9.49 -6.34 -1.95
C ARG A 209 8.54 -5.25 -2.47
N PRO A 210 8.87 -3.97 -2.32
CA PRO A 210 8.17 -2.90 -3.04
C PRO A 210 8.26 -3.05 -4.57
N VAL A 211 7.19 -2.66 -5.28
CA VAL A 211 7.02 -2.80 -6.73
C VAL A 211 7.32 -1.47 -7.40
N ASN A 212 8.26 -1.44 -8.34
CA ASN A 212 8.55 -0.22 -9.09
C ASN A 212 7.41 0.13 -10.05
N ILE A 213 7.12 1.41 -10.23
CA ILE A 213 6.07 1.91 -11.13
C ILE A 213 6.18 1.36 -12.56
N ASN A 214 7.40 1.08 -13.03
CA ASN A 214 7.67 0.53 -14.36
C ASN A 214 7.34 -0.97 -14.48
N GLU A 215 7.03 -1.66 -13.38
CA GLU A 215 6.65 -3.08 -13.35
C GLU A 215 5.11 -3.26 -13.41
N LEU A 216 4.36 -2.16 -13.31
CA LEU A 216 2.90 -2.20 -13.39
C LEU A 216 2.43 -2.45 -14.82
N VAL A 217 1.33 -3.21 -14.94
CA VAL A 217 0.68 -3.56 -16.21
C VAL A 217 -0.52 -2.65 -16.44
N LEU A 218 -0.70 -2.21 -17.68
CA LEU A 218 -1.84 -1.39 -18.10
C LEU A 218 -3.17 -2.13 -17.85
N THR A 219 -4.17 -1.38 -17.36
CA THR A 219 -5.49 -1.97 -17.05
C THR A 219 -6.37 -2.17 -18.29
N LYS A 220 -6.00 -1.57 -19.41
CA LYS A 220 -6.73 -1.62 -20.68
C LYS A 220 -5.92 -2.36 -21.72
N GLU A 221 -6.22 -3.62 -21.94
CA GLU A 221 -5.84 -4.38 -23.13
C GLU A 221 -6.98 -5.29 -23.60
#